data_eb25ac3aa04ec2b1a6f32a404c46d395
#
_entry.id   eb25ac3aa04ec2b1a6f32a404c46d395
#
_cell.length_a   1.000
_cell.length_b   1.000
_cell.length_c   1.000
_cell.angle_alpha   90.00
_cell.angle_beta   90.00
_cell.angle_gamma   90.00
#
_symmetry.space_group_name_H-M   'P 1'
#
loop_
_entity.id
_entity.type
_entity.pdbx_description
1 polymer ?
#
loop_
_entity_poly.entity_id
_entity_poly.type
_entity_poly.pdbx_seq_one_letter_code
_entity_poly.pdbx_strand_id
1 'polypeptide(L)'
;EGPFGDHTGYYNAPDTYPVFRLKRIRVRDNAHYLTTFTGRAPDEPSVLGEALLEVFKPLLRQQIPEIVDAWLPPEACSYRIAVISIAKKYAGQARRVMMGFWSLLPQFSMTKLVIVVDDDIDIRSWPDVMWAVATRMDPSRDLMQVDRTPIDQLDFASPQEGLGGKLGLDATRKIGSETSREWGKELRMSADIERKISLRWNEFFPQPTDRSQR
;
A
#
# COMPACT_ATOMS: atom_id res chain seq x y z
N GLU A 1 9.26 -30.56 -0.61
CA GLU A 1 8.41 -30.08 -1.72
C GLU A 1 8.95 -28.77 -2.28
N GLY A 2 8.51 -28.41 -3.47
CA GLY A 2 8.96 -27.21 -4.19
C GLY A 2 10.02 -27.53 -5.24
N PRO A 3 10.55 -26.50 -5.93
CA PRO A 3 10.23 -25.07 -5.75
C PRO A 3 8.83 -24.71 -6.27
N PHE A 4 8.15 -23.81 -5.57
CA PHE A 4 6.85 -23.27 -6.00
C PHE A 4 6.98 -21.78 -6.34
N GLY A 5 6.20 -21.32 -7.33
CA GLY A 5 6.04 -19.89 -7.59
C GLY A 5 5.25 -19.22 -6.46
N ASP A 6 5.65 -18.00 -6.07
CA ASP A 6 5.07 -17.29 -4.96
C ASP A 6 4.74 -15.83 -5.30
N HIS A 7 4.01 -15.14 -4.41
CA HIS A 7 3.51 -13.77 -4.58
C HIS A 7 4.59 -12.71 -4.85
N THR A 8 5.85 -13.03 -4.61
CA THR A 8 6.99 -12.17 -4.95
C THR A 8 7.36 -12.21 -6.43
N GLY A 9 6.79 -13.16 -7.19
CA GLY A 9 7.14 -13.41 -8.58
C GLY A 9 8.41 -14.25 -8.77
N TYR A 10 8.91 -14.85 -7.69
CA TYR A 10 10.06 -15.75 -7.70
C TYR A 10 9.66 -17.14 -7.19
N TYR A 11 10.44 -18.15 -7.55
CA TYR A 11 10.30 -19.48 -6.94
C TYR A 11 10.95 -19.50 -5.55
N ASN A 12 10.27 -20.13 -4.61
CA ASN A 12 10.85 -20.41 -3.30
C ASN A 12 11.84 -21.58 -3.38
N ALA A 13 12.69 -21.74 -2.37
CA ALA A 13 13.54 -22.91 -2.23
C ALA A 13 12.68 -24.15 -1.89
N PRO A 14 13.11 -25.36 -2.32
CA PRO A 14 12.52 -26.60 -1.80
C PRO A 14 12.71 -26.70 -0.28
N ASP A 15 11.68 -27.21 0.41
CA ASP A 15 11.70 -27.40 1.87
C ASP A 15 11.01 -28.70 2.27
N THR A 16 11.16 -29.09 3.51
CA THR A 16 10.51 -30.28 4.09
C THR A 16 9.23 -29.92 4.81
N TYR A 17 8.15 -30.58 4.44
CA TYR A 17 6.82 -30.33 4.99
C TYR A 17 6.25 -31.56 5.69
N PRO A 18 5.32 -31.41 6.63
CA PRO A 18 4.60 -32.53 7.23
C PRO A 18 3.92 -33.39 6.21
N VAL A 19 4.05 -34.71 6.32
CA VAL A 19 3.43 -35.67 5.40
C VAL A 19 1.96 -35.85 5.72
N PHE A 20 1.11 -35.62 4.72
CA PHE A 20 -0.33 -35.81 4.81
C PHE A 20 -0.73 -37.17 4.15
N ARG A 21 -1.34 -38.07 4.90
CA ARG A 21 -1.81 -39.37 4.39
C ARG A 21 -3.32 -39.35 4.20
N LEU A 22 -3.76 -39.38 2.94
CA LEU A 22 -5.18 -39.49 2.59
C LEU A 22 -5.71 -40.91 2.87
N LYS A 23 -6.71 -41.01 3.73
CA LYS A 23 -7.41 -42.28 3.99
C LYS A 23 -8.61 -42.48 3.06
N ARG A 24 -9.26 -41.41 2.61
CA ARG A 24 -10.43 -41.44 1.73
C ARG A 24 -10.58 -40.10 1.01
N ILE A 25 -10.95 -40.16 -0.26
CA ILE A 25 -11.36 -39.00 -1.06
C ILE A 25 -12.80 -39.23 -1.47
N ARG A 26 -13.65 -38.24 -1.30
CA ARG A 26 -15.00 -38.17 -1.85
C ARG A 26 -15.10 -37.02 -2.82
N VAL A 27 -15.53 -37.28 -4.03
CA VAL A 27 -15.63 -36.30 -5.12
C VAL A 27 -17.06 -36.33 -5.63
N ARG A 28 -17.62 -35.17 -5.93
CA ARG A 28 -18.93 -35.08 -6.62
C ARG A 28 -18.74 -35.47 -8.08
N ASP A 29 -19.81 -35.98 -8.72
CA ASP A 29 -19.76 -36.38 -10.12
C ASP A 29 -19.38 -35.20 -11.06
N ASN A 30 -19.89 -34.00 -10.74
CA ASN A 30 -19.53 -32.75 -11.44
C ASN A 30 -18.66 -31.84 -10.54
N ALA A 31 -17.51 -32.35 -10.13
CA ALA A 31 -16.60 -31.60 -9.28
C ALA A 31 -15.93 -30.44 -10.08
N HIS A 32 -15.95 -29.26 -9.48
CA HIS A 32 -15.17 -28.11 -9.93
C HIS A 32 -13.97 -27.92 -9.00
N TYR A 33 -12.80 -27.78 -9.56
CA TYR A 33 -11.59 -27.45 -8.82
C TYR A 33 -11.25 -25.98 -9.04
N LEU A 34 -11.33 -25.20 -7.97
CA LEU A 34 -10.92 -23.80 -8.00
C LEU A 34 -9.39 -23.73 -8.03
N THR A 35 -8.85 -23.10 -9.04
CA THR A 35 -7.42 -22.87 -9.16
C THR A 35 -7.16 -21.41 -9.47
N THR A 36 -6.01 -20.92 -9.07
CA THR A 36 -5.57 -19.55 -9.27
C THR A 36 -4.09 -19.51 -9.56
N PHE A 37 -3.62 -18.38 -9.99
CA PHE A 37 -2.22 -18.12 -10.28
C PHE A 37 -1.63 -17.23 -9.18
N THR A 38 -0.46 -17.60 -8.69
CA THR A 38 0.34 -16.80 -7.77
C THR A 38 1.66 -16.45 -8.42
N GLY A 39 2.04 -15.17 -8.38
CA GLY A 39 3.26 -14.70 -9.02
C GLY A 39 3.42 -13.19 -8.93
N ARG A 40 3.94 -12.57 -9.97
CA ARG A 40 4.02 -11.11 -10.03
C ARG A 40 2.62 -10.50 -10.09
N ALA A 41 2.37 -9.53 -9.22
CA ALA A 41 1.09 -8.82 -9.17
C ALA A 41 0.71 -8.19 -10.54
N PRO A 42 -0.60 -8.13 -10.88
CA PRO A 42 -1.74 -8.52 -10.04
C PRO A 42 -1.93 -10.04 -9.97
N ASP A 43 -2.11 -10.55 -8.76
CA ASP A 43 -2.32 -11.98 -8.48
C ASP A 43 -3.33 -12.16 -7.35
N GLU A 44 -3.67 -13.39 -6.97
CA GLU A 44 -4.61 -13.64 -5.88
C GLU A 44 -4.15 -13.05 -4.55
N PRO A 45 -2.91 -13.22 -4.07
CA PRO A 45 -2.44 -12.62 -2.83
C PRO A 45 -2.59 -11.11 -2.77
N SER A 46 -2.41 -10.39 -3.86
CA SER A 46 -2.58 -8.93 -3.90
C SER A 46 -4.03 -8.51 -3.72
N VAL A 47 -4.98 -9.22 -4.36
CA VAL A 47 -6.42 -8.98 -4.20
C VAL A 47 -6.89 -9.33 -2.78
N LEU A 48 -6.42 -10.45 -2.23
CA LEU A 48 -6.72 -10.84 -0.86
C LEU A 48 -6.15 -9.84 0.15
N GLY A 49 -4.94 -9.33 -0.08
CA GLY A 49 -4.30 -8.32 0.76
C GLY A 49 -5.12 -7.04 0.85
N GLU A 50 -5.66 -6.56 -0.26
CA GLU A 50 -6.55 -5.39 -0.29
C GLU A 50 -7.86 -5.65 0.46
N ALA A 51 -8.52 -6.79 0.22
CA ALA A 51 -9.76 -7.16 0.88
C ALA A 51 -9.57 -7.32 2.40
N LEU A 52 -8.49 -7.95 2.84
CA LEU A 52 -8.16 -8.10 4.26
C LEU A 52 -7.89 -6.74 4.91
N LEU A 53 -7.20 -5.83 4.23
CA LEU A 53 -6.96 -4.50 4.77
C LEU A 53 -8.27 -3.76 5.03
N GLU A 54 -9.26 -3.85 4.13
CA GLU A 54 -10.59 -3.24 4.35
C GLU A 54 -11.26 -3.78 5.62
N VAL A 55 -11.13 -5.07 5.89
CA VAL A 55 -11.66 -5.70 7.11
C VAL A 55 -10.93 -5.20 8.37
N PHE A 56 -9.61 -4.96 8.28
CA PHE A 56 -8.79 -4.52 9.43
C PHE A 56 -8.73 -3.00 9.63
N LYS A 57 -9.18 -2.19 8.68
CA LYS A 57 -9.20 -0.71 8.81
C LYS A 57 -9.88 -0.19 10.09
N PRO A 58 -11.03 -0.73 10.53
CA PRO A 58 -11.63 -0.28 11.79
C PRO A 58 -10.70 -0.49 12.99
N LEU A 59 -9.99 -1.61 13.05
CA LEU A 59 -9.01 -1.88 14.10
C LEU A 59 -7.81 -0.92 14.02
N LEU A 60 -7.29 -0.65 12.82
CA LEU A 60 -6.25 0.34 12.60
C LEU A 60 -6.66 1.71 13.15
N ARG A 61 -7.86 2.18 12.81
CA ARG A 61 -8.39 3.47 13.27
C ARG A 61 -8.66 3.51 14.76
N GLN A 62 -9.03 2.39 15.36
CA GLN A 62 -9.21 2.31 16.81
C GLN A 62 -7.89 2.49 17.56
N GLN A 63 -6.81 1.92 17.06
CA GLN A 63 -5.49 1.98 17.68
C GLN A 63 -4.70 3.23 17.30
N ILE A 64 -4.90 3.72 16.07
CA ILE A 64 -4.22 4.89 15.50
C ILE A 64 -5.30 5.81 14.89
N PRO A 65 -6.00 6.60 15.73
CA PRO A 65 -7.18 7.37 15.30
C PRO A 65 -6.92 8.44 14.24
N GLU A 66 -5.69 8.86 14.06
CA GLU A 66 -5.27 9.77 13.00
C GLU A 66 -5.29 9.19 11.59
N ILE A 67 -5.34 7.87 11.44
CA ILE A 67 -5.42 7.21 10.14
C ILE A 67 -6.80 7.47 9.52
N VAL A 68 -6.81 8.17 8.39
CA VAL A 68 -8.00 8.40 7.56
C VAL A 68 -8.22 7.22 6.63
N ASP A 69 -7.17 6.77 5.95
CA ASP A 69 -7.22 5.60 5.09
C ASP A 69 -5.84 4.92 4.99
N ALA A 70 -5.83 3.67 4.55
CA ALA A 70 -4.63 2.90 4.28
C ALA A 70 -4.83 2.06 3.02
N TRP A 71 -3.76 1.86 2.29
CA TRP A 71 -3.73 1.09 1.05
C TRP A 71 -2.48 0.22 0.98
N LEU A 72 -2.68 -1.04 0.62
CA LEU A 72 -1.62 -1.96 0.26
C LEU A 72 -1.65 -2.12 -1.27
N PRO A 73 -0.83 -1.40 -2.02
CA PRO A 73 -0.88 -1.42 -3.47
C PRO A 73 -0.62 -2.84 -4.00
N PRO A 74 -1.39 -3.31 -5.00
CA PRO A 74 -1.16 -4.64 -5.59
C PRO A 74 0.27 -4.84 -6.07
N GLU A 75 0.89 -3.81 -6.63
CA GLU A 75 2.27 -3.81 -7.11
C GLU A 75 3.31 -4.05 -6.00
N ALA A 76 2.90 -3.89 -4.76
CA ALA A 76 3.74 -4.08 -3.57
C ALA A 76 3.78 -5.52 -3.07
N CYS A 77 3.40 -6.49 -3.88
CA CYS A 77 3.41 -7.91 -3.52
C CYS A 77 2.70 -8.14 -2.17
N SER A 78 1.41 -7.86 -2.12
CA SER A 78 0.48 -7.99 -0.99
C SER A 78 0.63 -6.95 0.12
N TYR A 79 1.77 -6.82 0.79
CA TYR A 79 1.91 -5.98 1.99
C TYR A 79 3.29 -5.34 2.16
N ARG A 80 4.17 -5.44 1.17
CA ARG A 80 5.55 -4.95 1.31
C ARG A 80 5.65 -3.44 1.28
N ILE A 81 4.68 -2.76 0.68
CA ILE A 81 4.52 -1.30 0.72
C ILE A 81 3.14 -0.99 1.26
N ALA A 82 3.05 -0.02 2.16
CA ALA A 82 1.80 0.56 2.62
C ALA A 82 1.81 2.06 2.39
N VAL A 83 0.70 2.60 1.90
CA VAL A 83 0.45 4.05 1.82
C VAL A 83 -0.65 4.39 2.81
N ILE A 84 -0.39 5.34 3.70
CA ILE A 84 -1.28 5.68 4.81
C ILE A 84 -1.58 7.17 4.77
N SER A 85 -2.85 7.54 4.65
CA SER A 85 -3.27 8.94 4.80
C SER A 85 -3.66 9.23 6.24
N ILE A 86 -3.24 10.39 6.73
CA ILE A 86 -3.51 10.83 8.10
C ILE A 86 -4.04 12.26 8.15
N ALA A 87 -4.93 12.53 9.11
CA ALA A 87 -5.30 13.87 9.51
C ALA A 87 -4.26 14.42 10.51
N LYS A 88 -3.14 14.94 9.99
CA LYS A 88 -2.00 15.38 10.79
C LYS A 88 -2.35 16.61 11.66
N LYS A 89 -2.00 16.55 12.96
CA LYS A 89 -2.31 17.59 13.95
C LYS A 89 -1.08 18.15 14.68
N TYR A 90 0.01 17.39 14.74
CA TYR A 90 1.22 17.80 15.49
C TYR A 90 2.49 17.25 14.83
N ALA A 91 3.62 17.88 15.16
CA ALA A 91 4.94 17.48 14.67
C ALA A 91 5.31 16.05 15.11
N GLY A 92 5.90 15.26 14.23
CA GLY A 92 6.33 13.89 14.50
C GLY A 92 5.21 12.84 14.43
N GLN A 93 3.97 13.24 14.12
CA GLN A 93 2.83 12.30 14.09
C GLN A 93 2.97 11.22 13.00
N ALA A 94 3.54 11.55 11.84
CA ALA A 94 3.80 10.58 10.79
C ALA A 94 4.74 9.44 11.27
N ARG A 95 5.79 9.76 12.03
CA ARG A 95 6.69 8.75 12.61
C ARG A 95 5.98 7.85 13.63
N ARG A 96 5.10 8.40 14.45
CA ARG A 96 4.25 7.64 15.35
C ARG A 96 3.38 6.64 14.59
N VAL A 97 2.78 7.07 13.48
CA VAL A 97 1.95 6.21 12.61
C VAL A 97 2.78 5.08 12.02
N MET A 98 3.97 5.34 11.50
CA MET A 98 4.88 4.31 10.96
C MET A 98 5.21 3.25 12.00
N MET A 99 5.63 3.66 13.20
CA MET A 99 5.94 2.75 14.30
C MET A 99 4.70 1.95 14.74
N GLY A 100 3.55 2.61 14.86
CA GLY A 100 2.30 1.99 15.22
C GLY A 100 1.84 0.95 14.18
N PHE A 101 1.95 1.27 12.90
CA PHE A 101 1.58 0.36 11.83
C PHE A 101 2.44 -0.91 11.82
N TRP A 102 3.76 -0.78 11.91
CA TRP A 102 4.66 -1.93 11.95
C TRP A 102 4.50 -2.83 13.18
N SER A 103 3.95 -2.31 14.28
CA SER A 103 3.79 -3.07 15.53
C SER A 103 2.37 -3.59 15.75
N LEU A 104 1.38 -3.17 14.97
CA LEU A 104 -0.03 -3.45 15.27
C LEU A 104 -0.42 -4.90 14.99
N LEU A 105 -0.03 -5.43 13.84
CA LEU A 105 -0.33 -6.80 13.44
C LEU A 105 0.95 -7.51 12.98
N PRO A 106 1.08 -8.83 13.22
CA PRO A 106 2.26 -9.58 12.79
C PRO A 106 2.57 -9.40 11.30
N GLN A 107 1.56 -9.38 10.44
CA GLN A 107 1.71 -9.20 9.00
C GLN A 107 2.25 -7.82 8.65
N PHE A 108 1.82 -6.76 9.33
CA PHE A 108 2.33 -5.40 9.08
C PHE A 108 3.78 -5.24 9.55
N SER A 109 4.23 -6.10 10.48
CA SER A 109 5.65 -6.15 10.84
C SER A 109 6.54 -6.57 9.68
N MET A 110 6.00 -7.19 8.63
CA MET A 110 6.73 -7.58 7.42
C MET A 110 6.74 -6.50 6.33
N THR A 111 6.01 -5.39 6.52
CA THR A 111 5.99 -4.27 5.56
C THR A 111 7.35 -3.59 5.54
N LYS A 112 7.95 -3.46 4.35
CA LYS A 112 9.27 -2.84 4.15
C LYS A 112 9.22 -1.34 4.10
N LEU A 113 8.25 -0.81 3.34
CA LEU A 113 8.12 0.62 3.07
C LEU A 113 6.75 1.11 3.53
N VAL A 114 6.75 2.14 4.36
CA VAL A 114 5.53 2.86 4.75
C VAL A 114 5.64 4.31 4.27
N ILE A 115 4.71 4.74 3.44
CA ILE A 115 4.60 6.13 2.98
C ILE A 115 3.41 6.75 3.71
N VAL A 116 3.66 7.81 4.47
CA VAL A 116 2.61 8.56 5.17
C VAL A 116 2.37 9.88 4.45
N VAL A 117 1.11 10.13 4.10
CA VAL A 117 0.67 11.35 3.40
C VAL A 117 -0.46 12.03 4.17
N ASP A 118 -0.80 13.29 3.82
CA ASP A 118 -1.98 13.95 4.37
C ASP A 118 -3.27 13.41 3.76
N ASP A 119 -4.41 13.75 4.36
CA ASP A 119 -5.75 13.32 3.98
C ASP A 119 -6.30 13.96 2.69
N ASP A 120 -5.57 14.92 2.12
CA ASP A 120 -5.87 15.53 0.82
C ASP A 120 -5.24 14.80 -0.38
N ILE A 121 -4.50 13.71 -0.13
CA ILE A 121 -3.85 12.89 -1.16
C ILE A 121 -4.69 11.63 -1.43
N ASP A 122 -4.99 11.36 -2.69
CA ASP A 122 -5.55 10.07 -3.08
C ASP A 122 -4.46 8.99 -3.00
N ILE A 123 -4.53 8.19 -1.93
CA ILE A 123 -3.53 7.14 -1.69
C ILE A 123 -3.57 6.01 -2.70
N ARG A 124 -4.64 5.88 -3.51
CA ARG A 124 -4.76 4.88 -4.59
C ARG A 124 -4.25 5.40 -5.94
N SER A 125 -3.88 6.68 -6.00
CA SER A 125 -3.25 7.30 -7.15
C SER A 125 -1.74 7.41 -6.94
N TRP A 126 -0.96 6.53 -7.56
CA TRP A 126 0.51 6.64 -7.53
C TRP A 126 1.02 8.02 -7.96
N PRO A 127 0.45 8.70 -9.00
CA PRO A 127 0.82 10.06 -9.32
C PRO A 127 0.66 11.03 -8.14
N ASP A 128 -0.43 10.97 -7.39
CA ASP A 128 -0.68 11.85 -6.24
C ASP A 128 0.27 11.53 -5.08
N VAL A 129 0.47 10.25 -4.78
CA VAL A 129 1.41 9.81 -3.75
C VAL A 129 2.82 10.27 -4.08
N MET A 130 3.27 10.10 -5.32
CA MET A 130 4.60 10.51 -5.74
C MET A 130 4.74 12.04 -5.79
N TRP A 131 3.66 12.77 -6.13
CA TRP A 131 3.66 14.22 -6.00
C TRP A 131 3.87 14.66 -4.55
N ALA A 132 3.18 14.02 -3.58
CA ALA A 132 3.38 14.31 -2.16
C ALA A 132 4.81 14.00 -1.71
N VAL A 133 5.36 12.85 -2.11
CA VAL A 133 6.76 12.48 -1.83
C VAL A 133 7.73 13.53 -2.41
N ALA A 134 7.52 13.95 -3.65
CA ALA A 134 8.42 14.88 -4.32
C ALA A 134 8.35 16.32 -3.77
N THR A 135 7.20 16.72 -3.20
CA THR A 135 6.95 18.13 -2.83
C THR A 135 6.89 18.38 -1.33
N ARG A 136 6.62 17.36 -0.52
CA ARG A 136 6.39 17.49 0.93
C ARG A 136 7.49 16.83 1.78
N MET A 137 8.37 16.05 1.18
CA MET A 137 9.42 15.30 1.87
C MET A 137 10.81 15.89 1.58
N ASP A 138 11.61 16.02 2.64
CA ASP A 138 13.06 16.22 2.56
C ASP A 138 13.76 14.96 3.08
N PRO A 139 14.61 14.27 2.28
CA PRO A 139 15.23 13.02 2.66
C PRO A 139 16.09 13.10 3.94
N SER A 140 16.66 14.26 4.25
CA SER A 140 17.50 14.42 5.45
C SER A 140 16.68 14.46 6.75
N ARG A 141 15.41 14.87 6.67
CA ARG A 141 14.54 15.04 7.83
C ARG A 141 13.48 13.93 7.92
N ASP A 142 12.93 13.53 6.77
CA ASP A 142 11.65 12.84 6.70
C ASP A 142 11.75 11.33 6.44
N LEU A 143 12.98 10.82 6.38
CA LEU A 143 13.24 9.39 6.36
C LEU A 143 13.27 8.82 7.79
N MET A 144 12.68 7.64 7.94
CA MET A 144 12.80 6.81 9.12
C MET A 144 13.28 5.42 8.70
N GLN A 145 14.51 5.09 9.02
CA GLN A 145 15.09 3.78 8.76
C GLN A 145 15.19 2.99 10.06
N VAL A 146 14.81 1.71 9.99
CA VAL A 146 14.95 0.76 11.09
C VAL A 146 15.62 -0.49 10.55
N ASP A 147 16.78 -0.83 11.10
CA ASP A 147 17.57 -1.98 10.66
C ASP A 147 17.25 -3.22 11.51
N ARG A 148 17.55 -4.40 10.94
CA ARG A 148 17.52 -5.70 11.64
C ARG A 148 16.17 -6.01 12.29
N THR A 149 15.10 -5.86 11.53
CA THR A 149 13.73 -6.18 11.93
C THR A 149 13.22 -7.44 11.21
N PRO A 150 12.19 -8.10 11.74
CA PRO A 150 11.55 -9.21 11.05
C PRO A 150 11.09 -8.81 9.65
N ILE A 151 11.34 -9.68 8.68
CA ILE A 151 10.88 -9.58 7.31
C ILE A 151 10.43 -10.98 6.84
N ASP A 152 9.62 -11.02 5.82
CA ASP A 152 9.22 -12.23 5.16
C ASP A 152 10.45 -12.99 4.62
N GLN A 153 10.52 -14.30 4.90
CA GLN A 153 11.60 -15.16 4.41
C GLN A 153 11.66 -15.25 2.87
N LEU A 154 10.56 -14.93 2.18
CA LEU A 154 10.50 -14.86 0.72
C LEU A 154 11.01 -13.52 0.17
N ASP A 155 11.56 -12.67 1.01
CA ASP A 155 12.23 -11.45 0.57
C ASP A 155 13.70 -11.69 0.24
N PHE A 156 13.96 -12.09 -0.99
CA PHE A 156 15.34 -12.32 -1.47
C PHE A 156 16.23 -11.06 -1.53
N ALA A 157 15.62 -9.86 -1.37
CA ALA A 157 16.39 -8.61 -1.27
C ALA A 157 16.88 -8.33 0.16
N SER A 158 16.42 -9.07 1.15
CA SER A 158 16.93 -8.95 2.51
C SER A 158 18.35 -9.51 2.62
N PRO A 159 19.23 -8.90 3.44
CA PRO A 159 20.61 -9.36 3.57
C PRO A 159 20.73 -10.72 4.28
N GLN A 160 19.68 -11.11 4.99
CA GLN A 160 19.59 -12.39 5.71
C GLN A 160 18.13 -12.83 5.70
N GLU A 161 17.89 -14.12 5.57
CA GLU A 161 16.56 -14.72 5.63
C GLU A 161 15.83 -14.34 6.92
N GLY A 162 14.61 -13.83 6.80
CA GLY A 162 13.78 -13.41 7.92
C GLY A 162 14.24 -12.15 8.67
N LEU A 163 15.34 -11.50 8.23
CA LEU A 163 15.88 -10.30 8.87
C LEU A 163 16.24 -9.23 7.84
N GLY A 164 15.54 -8.13 7.86
CA GLY A 164 15.73 -7.03 6.91
C GLY A 164 15.56 -5.66 7.54
N GLY A 165 15.52 -4.63 6.69
CA GLY A 165 15.29 -3.25 7.10
C GLY A 165 13.87 -2.76 6.80
N LYS A 166 13.51 -1.63 7.40
CA LYS A 166 12.29 -0.89 7.14
C LYS A 166 12.61 0.54 6.79
N LEU A 167 11.81 1.12 5.91
CA LEU A 167 11.89 2.51 5.52
C LEU A 167 10.53 3.17 5.66
N GLY A 168 10.47 4.29 6.36
CA GLY A 168 9.31 5.17 6.43
C GLY A 168 9.58 6.48 5.71
N LEU A 169 8.62 6.95 4.92
CA LEU A 169 8.65 8.24 4.24
C LEU A 169 7.54 9.12 4.82
N ASP A 170 7.91 10.24 5.46
CA ASP A 170 6.97 11.28 5.88
C ASP A 170 6.75 12.28 4.74
N ALA A 171 5.79 12.00 3.89
CA ALA A 171 5.36 12.86 2.80
C ALA A 171 4.13 13.74 3.17
N THR A 172 4.00 14.07 4.46
CA THR A 172 2.98 15.02 4.95
C THR A 172 3.49 16.46 4.90
N ARG A 173 2.60 17.43 4.93
CA ARG A 173 2.95 18.85 5.17
C ARG A 173 3.65 18.97 6.51
N LYS A 174 4.66 19.84 6.57
CA LYS A 174 5.40 20.09 7.81
C LYS A 174 4.73 21.19 8.63
N ILE A 175 4.55 20.92 9.91
CA ILE A 175 3.90 21.83 10.85
C ILE A 175 4.74 22.03 12.11
N GLY A 176 4.57 23.17 12.75
CA GLY A 176 5.25 23.49 14.01
C GLY A 176 6.78 23.37 13.90
N SER A 177 7.40 22.58 14.77
CA SER A 177 8.86 22.43 14.84
C SER A 177 9.49 21.62 13.69
N GLU A 178 8.70 21.07 12.78
CA GLU A 178 9.23 20.32 11.64
C GLU A 178 9.82 21.19 10.54
N THR A 179 9.47 22.47 10.51
CA THR A 179 9.99 23.44 9.54
C THR A 179 10.00 24.85 10.10
N SER A 180 10.98 25.64 9.72
CA SER A 180 11.03 27.09 9.96
C SER A 180 10.47 27.91 8.77
N ARG A 181 10.11 27.23 7.68
CA ARG A 181 9.61 27.88 6.46
C ARG A 181 8.10 27.97 6.49
N GLU A 182 7.54 29.06 5.98
CA GLU A 182 6.14 29.13 5.63
C GLU A 182 5.85 28.13 4.51
N TRP A 183 4.78 27.34 4.67
CA TRP A 183 4.39 26.34 3.68
C TRP A 183 3.76 27.03 2.46
N GLY A 184 4.14 26.62 1.28
CA GLY A 184 3.63 27.18 0.04
C GLY A 184 2.11 26.98 -0.10
N LYS A 185 1.44 27.99 -0.67
CA LYS A 185 0.02 27.89 -0.99
C LYS A 185 -0.15 26.98 -2.20
N GLU A 186 -1.02 25.99 -2.08
CA GLU A 186 -1.30 25.06 -3.16
C GLU A 186 -2.01 25.78 -4.33
N LEU A 187 -1.56 25.48 -5.55
CA LEU A 187 -2.15 25.99 -6.77
C LEU A 187 -3.45 25.22 -7.07
N ARG A 188 -4.57 25.85 -6.83
CA ARG A 188 -5.89 25.32 -7.16
C ARG A 188 -6.71 26.31 -7.96
N MET A 189 -7.51 25.80 -8.87
CA MET A 189 -8.53 26.59 -9.53
C MET A 189 -9.61 26.98 -8.51
N SER A 190 -10.27 28.13 -8.72
CA SER A 190 -11.42 28.46 -7.87
C SER A 190 -12.59 27.51 -8.16
N ALA A 191 -13.34 27.18 -7.11
CA ALA A 191 -14.49 26.26 -7.22
C ALA A 191 -15.52 26.69 -8.28
N ASP A 192 -15.68 28.01 -8.50
CA ASP A 192 -16.59 28.53 -9.53
C ASP A 192 -16.07 28.26 -10.95
N ILE A 193 -14.76 28.36 -11.17
CA ILE A 193 -14.15 28.03 -12.46
C ILE A 193 -14.20 26.54 -12.72
N GLU A 194 -13.87 25.71 -11.72
CA GLU A 194 -13.97 24.26 -11.83
C GLU A 194 -15.39 23.82 -12.20
N ARG A 195 -16.40 24.35 -11.51
CA ARG A 195 -17.82 24.07 -11.81
C ARG A 195 -18.20 24.49 -13.22
N LYS A 196 -17.79 25.69 -13.63
CA LYS A 196 -18.07 26.24 -14.97
C LYS A 196 -17.45 25.38 -16.07
N ILE A 197 -16.22 24.92 -15.88
CA ILE A 197 -15.54 24.07 -16.87
C ILE A 197 -16.13 22.67 -16.86
N SER A 198 -16.42 22.08 -15.70
CA SER A 198 -17.03 20.75 -15.59
C SER A 198 -18.39 20.67 -16.29
N LEU A 199 -19.23 21.70 -16.15
CA LEU A 199 -20.52 21.77 -16.84
C LEU A 199 -20.39 21.83 -18.37
N ARG A 200 -19.27 22.33 -18.87
CA ARG A 200 -19.00 22.50 -20.29
C ARG A 200 -17.97 21.50 -20.83
N TRP A 201 -17.57 20.53 -20.04
CA TRP A 201 -16.47 19.59 -20.39
C TRP A 201 -16.73 18.89 -21.72
N ASN A 202 -17.96 18.39 -21.92
CA ASN A 202 -18.34 17.71 -23.17
C ASN A 202 -18.36 18.62 -24.40
N GLU A 203 -18.48 19.94 -24.22
CA GLU A 203 -18.38 20.91 -25.35
C GLU A 203 -16.92 21.01 -25.81
N PHE A 204 -15.96 20.99 -24.87
CA PHE A 204 -14.52 21.08 -25.17
C PHE A 204 -13.91 19.75 -25.61
N PHE A 205 -14.41 18.66 -25.03
CA PHE A 205 -13.92 17.30 -25.25
C PHE A 205 -15.09 16.36 -25.54
N PRO A 206 -15.69 16.45 -26.76
CA PRO A 206 -16.76 15.54 -27.15
C PRO A 206 -16.29 14.10 -27.08
N GLN A 207 -17.07 13.23 -26.45
CA GLN A 207 -16.78 11.79 -26.43
C GLN A 207 -16.81 11.27 -27.87
N PRO A 208 -15.88 10.36 -28.26
CA PRO A 208 -15.94 9.72 -29.57
C PRO A 208 -17.29 9.02 -29.71
N THR A 209 -18.06 9.40 -30.74
CA THR A 209 -19.27 8.67 -31.07
C THR A 209 -18.89 7.24 -31.40
N ASP A 210 -19.45 6.28 -30.64
CA ASP A 210 -19.25 4.86 -30.84
C ASP A 210 -19.56 4.49 -32.31
N ARG A 211 -18.51 4.20 -33.10
CA ARG A 211 -18.63 3.77 -34.49
C ARG A 211 -18.95 2.28 -34.64
N SER A 212 -19.42 1.62 -33.58
CA SER A 212 -19.71 0.18 -33.57
C SER A 212 -21.13 -0.17 -34.08
N GLN A 213 -21.87 0.79 -34.70
CA GLN A 213 -23.15 0.54 -35.34
C GLN A 213 -23.10 0.90 -36.82
N ARG A 214 -22.17 0.38 -37.60
CA ARG A 214 -22.29 0.29 -39.05
C ARG A 214 -21.79 -1.06 -39.56
#